data_84e4c8ec47639d367679bec6d21641a0
#
_entry.id   84e4c8ec47639d367679bec6d21641a0
#
_cell.length_a   1.000
_cell.length_b   1.000
_cell.length_c   1.000
_cell.angle_alpha   90.00
_cell.angle_beta   90.00
_cell.angle_gamma   90.00
#
_symmetry.space_group_name_H-M   'P 1'
#
loop_
_entity.id
_entity.type
_entity.pdbx_description
1 polymer ?
#
loop_
_entity_poly.entity_id
_entity_poly.type
_entity_poly.pdbx_seq_one_letter_code
_entity_poly.pdbx_strand_id
1 'polypeptide(L)'
;MSKKDNSLAPVMPSRMMIRLSPLAGVVMFTFLLTGLAACLWAILVSGKVDLLPEKLDWDAIRNGEITHHIAKELAHVPFAKSAADLERAASWLAIGDTGPRVRQGCANWLFLTDELKIHPHAAADADARAQKVAALQEQLSKRGIRLLVVLVPDKSRIASQQLCAVERSPLLASRAQDWQRVLQAKGVEVLDLAPTLQPLGSDAFLRTDTHWSEVGAERSAAAVAERIAALGVSPTPAKQFVASVTAPQPRPGDLVRLAGLDWLPESLQPAMEQVAVTQIKEVQGAVEEAALGEDDLFGDSQLPNLAVIGTSFSRNSNFIPFLERAVGARVGNFAKDGGEFSGAAKDYFSSPAFKQTPPEVLIWEIPERDLQSPYRDDIMLDGQPG
;
A
#
# COMPACT_ATOMS: atom_id res chain seq x y z
N MET A 1 -35.47 -50.60 46.75
CA MET A 1 -34.52 -49.93 45.81
C MET A 1 -35.24 -48.73 45.18
N SER A 2 -34.98 -47.53 45.71
CA SER A 2 -35.65 -46.30 45.32
C SER A 2 -34.75 -45.55 44.34
N LYS A 3 -35.24 -45.34 43.09
CA LYS A 3 -34.59 -44.47 42.10
C LYS A 3 -34.85 -43.01 42.47
N LYS A 4 -33.83 -42.27 42.82
CA LYS A 4 -33.87 -40.82 42.90
C LYS A 4 -33.81 -40.23 41.46
N ASP A 5 -34.91 -39.65 41.02
CA ASP A 5 -34.96 -38.76 39.83
C ASP A 5 -34.28 -37.43 40.18
N ASN A 6 -33.14 -37.19 39.53
CA ASN A 6 -32.47 -35.90 39.56
C ASN A 6 -32.91 -35.07 38.36
N SER A 7 -34.07 -34.43 38.46
CA SER A 7 -34.51 -33.43 37.48
C SER A 7 -33.73 -32.11 37.76
N LEU A 8 -32.72 -31.85 36.95
CA LEU A 8 -32.08 -30.53 36.88
C LEU A 8 -33.10 -29.51 36.36
N ALA A 9 -33.52 -28.60 37.21
CA ALA A 9 -34.33 -27.46 36.83
C ALA A 9 -33.57 -26.58 35.80
N PRO A 10 -34.21 -26.08 34.74
CA PRO A 10 -33.57 -25.21 33.79
C PRO A 10 -33.17 -23.90 34.46
N VAL A 11 -31.84 -23.59 34.37
CA VAL A 11 -31.30 -22.29 34.80
C VAL A 11 -31.84 -21.24 33.83
N MET A 12 -32.79 -20.44 34.28
CA MET A 12 -33.26 -19.27 33.52
C MET A 12 -32.13 -18.27 33.38
N PRO A 13 -31.84 -17.75 32.19
CA PRO A 13 -30.86 -16.70 32.03
C PRO A 13 -31.29 -15.46 32.81
N SER A 14 -30.43 -14.95 33.67
CA SER A 14 -30.64 -13.72 34.40
C SER A 14 -31.03 -12.60 33.43
N ARG A 15 -32.25 -12.05 33.56
CA ARG A 15 -32.66 -10.88 32.79
C ARG A 15 -31.65 -9.75 33.05
N MET A 16 -30.92 -9.38 32.02
CA MET A 16 -30.03 -8.21 32.04
C MET A 16 -30.90 -6.97 32.27
N MET A 17 -30.94 -6.46 33.49
CA MET A 17 -31.64 -5.21 33.79
C MET A 17 -30.86 -4.04 33.24
N ILE A 18 -31.26 -3.53 32.09
CA ILE A 18 -30.74 -2.30 31.50
C ILE A 18 -31.18 -1.16 32.42
N ARG A 19 -30.24 -0.58 33.16
CA ARG A 19 -30.48 0.64 33.92
C ARG A 19 -30.49 1.83 32.95
N LEU A 20 -31.65 2.43 32.77
CA LEU A 20 -31.78 3.66 32.01
C LEU A 20 -31.11 4.80 32.79
N SER A 21 -30.16 5.47 32.18
CA SER A 21 -29.50 6.66 32.74
C SER A 21 -30.03 7.91 32.01
N PRO A 22 -30.85 8.75 32.67
CA PRO A 22 -31.32 10.01 32.06
C PRO A 22 -30.16 10.92 31.65
N LEU A 23 -29.07 10.92 32.44
CA LEU A 23 -27.88 11.71 32.14
C LEU A 23 -27.23 11.27 30.82
N ALA A 24 -27.10 9.95 30.60
CA ALA A 24 -26.56 9.45 29.33
C ALA A 24 -27.46 9.84 28.15
N GLY A 25 -28.77 9.84 28.33
CA GLY A 25 -29.73 10.33 27.31
C GLY A 25 -29.55 11.80 26.98
N VAL A 26 -29.40 12.66 28.01
CA VAL A 26 -29.16 14.09 27.81
C VAL A 26 -27.83 14.36 27.11
N VAL A 27 -26.76 13.69 27.53
CA VAL A 27 -25.44 13.80 26.89
C VAL A 27 -25.51 13.39 25.41
N MET A 28 -26.12 12.25 25.11
CA MET A 28 -26.28 11.77 23.73
C MET A 28 -27.12 12.75 22.90
N PHE A 29 -28.25 13.22 23.44
CA PHE A 29 -29.11 14.17 22.75
C PHE A 29 -28.36 15.48 22.44
N THR A 30 -27.62 16.03 23.41
CA THR A 30 -26.84 17.27 23.23
C THR A 30 -25.76 17.06 22.17
N PHE A 31 -25.06 15.93 22.19
CA PHE A 31 -24.05 15.57 21.18
C PHE A 31 -24.66 15.52 19.77
N LEU A 32 -25.76 14.80 19.61
CA LEU A 32 -26.45 14.68 18.31
C LEU A 32 -27.00 16.02 17.81
N LEU A 33 -27.57 16.84 18.72
CA LEU A 33 -28.07 18.17 18.36
C LEU A 33 -26.96 19.13 17.93
N THR A 34 -25.83 19.10 18.63
CA THR A 34 -24.65 19.89 18.27
C THR A 34 -24.10 19.46 16.91
N GLY A 35 -23.99 18.16 16.68
CA GLY A 35 -23.58 17.61 15.38
C GLY A 35 -24.50 18.04 14.24
N LEU A 36 -25.83 17.91 14.46
CA LEU A 36 -26.82 18.35 13.48
C LEU A 36 -26.70 19.85 13.17
N ALA A 37 -26.60 20.71 14.21
CA ALA A 37 -26.44 22.14 14.03
C ALA A 37 -25.16 22.49 13.26
N ALA A 38 -24.05 21.83 13.55
CA ALA A 38 -22.79 22.01 12.83
C ALA A 38 -22.87 21.57 11.36
N CYS A 39 -23.54 20.45 11.07
CA CYS A 39 -23.79 20.02 9.69
C CYS A 39 -24.67 20.99 8.93
N LEU A 40 -25.77 21.44 9.53
CA LEU A 40 -26.67 22.44 8.92
C LEU A 40 -25.93 23.77 8.65
N TRP A 41 -25.11 24.23 9.59
CA TRP A 41 -24.27 25.40 9.38
C TRP A 41 -23.30 25.23 8.22
N ALA A 42 -22.63 24.08 8.12
CA ALA A 42 -21.69 23.78 7.04
C ALA A 42 -22.37 23.74 5.67
N ILE A 43 -23.59 23.22 5.59
CA ILE A 43 -24.37 23.12 4.35
C ILE A 43 -24.94 24.47 3.94
N LEU A 44 -25.57 25.18 4.87
CA LEU A 44 -26.39 26.37 4.57
C LEU A 44 -25.59 27.67 4.55
N VAL A 45 -24.51 27.75 5.33
CA VAL A 45 -23.77 29.02 5.56
C VAL A 45 -22.37 28.98 4.97
N SER A 46 -21.62 27.87 5.14
CA SER A 46 -20.23 27.81 4.68
C SER A 46 -20.09 27.58 3.19
N GLY A 47 -21.08 26.97 2.53
CA GLY A 47 -21.07 26.64 1.09
C GLY A 47 -19.93 25.72 0.66
N LYS A 48 -19.30 25.03 1.63
CA LYS A 48 -18.14 24.17 1.37
C LYS A 48 -18.49 22.69 1.20
N VAL A 49 -19.76 22.35 1.32
CA VAL A 49 -20.25 20.98 1.26
C VAL A 49 -21.16 20.84 0.04
N ASP A 50 -20.72 20.06 -0.93
CA ASP A 50 -21.53 19.74 -2.09
C ASP A 50 -22.24 18.41 -1.86
N LEU A 51 -23.52 18.46 -1.50
CA LEU A 51 -24.31 17.27 -1.18
C LEU A 51 -24.79 16.49 -2.41
N LEU A 52 -24.76 17.11 -3.59
CA LEU A 52 -25.30 16.50 -4.79
C LEU A 52 -24.17 16.19 -5.77
N PRO A 53 -23.99 14.94 -6.18
CA PRO A 53 -23.02 14.60 -7.20
C PRO A 53 -23.42 15.22 -8.56
N GLU A 54 -22.44 15.48 -9.42
CA GLU A 54 -22.65 16.09 -10.76
C GLU A 54 -23.63 15.29 -11.63
N LYS A 55 -23.77 13.99 -11.39
CA LYS A 55 -24.71 13.11 -12.11
C LYS A 55 -25.68 12.47 -11.12
N LEU A 56 -26.94 12.81 -11.25
CA LEU A 56 -28.07 12.21 -10.55
C LEU A 56 -28.79 11.27 -11.51
N ASP A 57 -28.46 9.99 -11.47
CA ASP A 57 -29.17 8.95 -12.20
C ASP A 57 -29.74 7.86 -11.30
N TRP A 58 -30.62 7.03 -11.83
CA TRP A 58 -31.28 5.96 -11.10
C TRP A 58 -30.31 4.87 -10.65
N ASP A 59 -29.24 4.64 -11.40
CA ASP A 59 -28.24 3.63 -11.06
C ASP A 59 -27.35 4.11 -9.90
N ALA A 60 -26.97 5.38 -9.85
CA ALA A 60 -26.26 5.99 -8.73
C ALA A 60 -27.07 5.93 -7.42
N ILE A 61 -28.40 6.10 -7.51
CA ILE A 61 -29.31 5.93 -6.33
C ILE A 61 -29.29 4.47 -5.87
N ARG A 62 -29.51 3.51 -6.78
CA ARG A 62 -29.57 2.07 -6.45
C ARG A 62 -28.27 1.51 -5.91
N ASN A 63 -27.14 1.98 -6.44
CA ASN A 63 -25.80 1.52 -6.05
C ASN A 63 -25.30 2.22 -4.79
N GLY A 64 -26.04 3.19 -4.24
CA GLY A 64 -25.66 3.92 -3.04
C GLY A 64 -24.59 4.98 -3.23
N GLU A 65 -24.25 5.34 -4.47
CA GLU A 65 -23.22 6.33 -4.79
C GLU A 65 -23.56 7.71 -4.22
N ILE A 66 -24.84 8.10 -4.31
CA ILE A 66 -25.32 9.37 -3.75
C ILE A 66 -25.20 9.37 -2.23
N THR A 67 -25.61 8.29 -1.57
CA THR A 67 -25.51 8.17 -0.10
C THR A 67 -24.05 8.19 0.35
N HIS A 68 -23.18 7.52 -0.41
CA HIS A 68 -21.74 7.52 -0.16
C HIS A 68 -21.13 8.92 -0.35
N HIS A 69 -21.50 9.64 -1.40
CA HIS A 69 -21.07 11.02 -1.64
C HIS A 69 -21.47 11.93 -0.50
N ILE A 70 -22.75 11.94 -0.10
CA ILE A 70 -23.27 12.73 1.02
C ILE A 70 -22.50 12.41 2.31
N ALA A 71 -22.33 11.13 2.63
CA ALA A 71 -21.61 10.71 3.84
C ALA A 71 -20.15 11.19 3.82
N LYS A 72 -19.49 11.11 2.67
CA LYS A 72 -18.12 11.59 2.47
C LYS A 72 -18.01 13.09 2.68
N GLU A 73 -18.89 13.87 2.05
CA GLU A 73 -18.89 15.33 2.18
C GLU A 73 -19.15 15.77 3.62
N LEU A 74 -20.13 15.16 4.31
CA LEU A 74 -20.41 15.45 5.71
C LEU A 74 -19.25 15.05 6.65
N ALA A 75 -18.50 14.01 6.34
CA ALA A 75 -17.31 13.61 7.10
C ALA A 75 -16.17 14.65 7.01
N HIS A 76 -16.12 15.45 5.95
CA HIS A 76 -15.13 16.52 5.77
C HIS A 76 -15.50 17.85 6.45
N VAL A 77 -16.71 17.94 7.04
CA VAL A 77 -17.07 19.12 7.82
C VAL A 77 -16.10 19.30 8.99
N PRO A 78 -15.54 20.51 9.22
CA PRO A 78 -14.50 20.74 10.24
C PRO A 78 -14.86 20.22 11.63
N PHE A 79 -16.12 20.39 12.05
CA PHE A 79 -16.59 19.87 13.34
C PHE A 79 -16.56 18.33 13.38
N ALA A 80 -17.05 17.66 12.34
CA ALA A 80 -17.06 16.20 12.27
C ALA A 80 -15.62 15.65 12.29
N LYS A 81 -14.72 16.28 11.54
CA LYS A 81 -13.30 15.94 11.53
C LYS A 81 -12.69 16.11 12.92
N SER A 82 -12.87 17.27 13.58
CA SER A 82 -12.32 17.51 14.92
C SER A 82 -12.89 16.57 15.97
N ALA A 83 -14.16 16.19 15.86
CA ALA A 83 -14.77 15.22 16.76
C ALA A 83 -14.19 13.81 16.55
N ALA A 84 -13.95 13.41 15.30
CA ALA A 84 -13.32 12.15 14.96
C ALA A 84 -11.84 12.10 15.41
N ASP A 85 -11.11 13.20 15.22
CA ASP A 85 -9.72 13.33 15.69
C ASP A 85 -9.65 13.21 17.22
N LEU A 86 -10.56 13.88 17.96
CA LEU A 86 -10.63 13.80 19.41
C LEU A 86 -11.01 12.40 19.90
N GLU A 87 -12.00 11.75 19.26
CA GLU A 87 -12.37 10.35 19.55
C GLU A 87 -11.19 9.44 19.33
N ARG A 88 -10.47 9.59 18.22
CA ARG A 88 -9.29 8.80 17.89
C ARG A 88 -8.18 8.96 18.93
N ALA A 89 -7.91 10.19 19.34
CA ALA A 89 -6.94 10.49 20.39
C ALA A 89 -7.34 9.87 21.75
N ALA A 90 -8.60 10.02 22.13
CA ALA A 90 -9.11 9.48 23.38
C ALA A 90 -9.03 7.94 23.41
N SER A 91 -9.43 7.26 22.30
CA SER A 91 -9.34 5.82 22.17
C SER A 91 -7.89 5.33 22.22
N TRP A 92 -6.99 6.02 21.54
CA TRP A 92 -5.55 5.72 21.59
C TRP A 92 -4.99 5.85 23.03
N LEU A 93 -5.22 6.97 23.67
CA LEU A 93 -4.67 7.27 25.00
C LEU A 93 -5.26 6.38 26.11
N ALA A 94 -6.54 5.99 25.98
CA ALA A 94 -7.23 5.19 26.99
C ALA A 94 -6.96 3.68 26.86
N ILE A 95 -6.96 3.16 25.63
CA ILE A 95 -6.94 1.70 25.37
C ILE A 95 -5.96 1.29 24.27
N GLY A 96 -5.17 2.21 23.70
CA GLY A 96 -4.23 1.90 22.62
C GLY A 96 -4.88 1.56 21.27
N ASP A 97 -6.13 1.97 21.05
CA ASP A 97 -6.83 1.70 19.78
C ASP A 97 -6.28 2.58 18.65
N THR A 98 -5.82 1.95 17.57
CA THR A 98 -5.25 2.58 16.37
C THR A 98 -6.26 2.68 15.21
N GLY A 99 -7.53 2.40 15.48
CA GLY A 99 -8.62 2.50 14.51
C GLY A 99 -8.71 1.34 13.50
N PRO A 100 -9.58 1.47 12.50
CA PRO A 100 -9.92 0.35 11.62
C PRO A 100 -8.81 0.00 10.61
N ARG A 101 -7.93 0.96 10.28
CA ARG A 101 -6.92 0.80 9.23
C ARG A 101 -5.58 0.28 9.73
N VAL A 102 -5.31 0.38 11.02
CA VAL A 102 -4.03 0.03 11.64
C VAL A 102 -4.25 -0.95 12.78
N ARG A 103 -3.30 -1.83 13.03
CA ARG A 103 -3.27 -2.71 14.20
C ARG A 103 -1.95 -2.50 14.94
N GLN A 104 -2.04 -2.36 16.25
CA GLN A 104 -0.87 -2.31 17.12
C GLN A 104 -0.42 -3.74 17.41
N GLY A 105 0.83 -4.05 17.08
CA GLY A 105 1.51 -5.27 17.48
C GLY A 105 2.22 -5.11 18.82
N CYS A 106 3.48 -5.56 18.89
CA CYS A 106 4.36 -5.32 20.01
C CYS A 106 4.60 -3.81 20.20
N ALA A 107 5.22 -3.43 21.34
CA ALA A 107 5.47 -2.03 21.65
C ALA A 107 6.12 -1.27 20.47
N ASN A 108 5.50 -0.18 20.06
CA ASN A 108 5.90 0.66 18.92
C ASN A 108 5.85 -0.01 17.53
N TRP A 109 5.19 -1.16 17.38
CA TRP A 109 4.96 -1.77 16.07
C TRP A 109 3.53 -1.56 15.61
N LEU A 110 3.38 -1.00 14.42
CA LEU A 110 2.10 -0.81 13.76
C LEU A 110 2.06 -1.63 12.46
N PHE A 111 0.89 -2.19 12.15
CA PHE A 111 0.66 -3.00 10.97
C PHE A 111 -0.56 -2.49 10.20
N LEU A 112 -0.49 -2.50 8.89
CA LEU A 112 -1.62 -2.17 8.05
C LEU A 112 -2.68 -3.29 8.14
N THR A 113 -3.93 -2.92 8.41
CA THR A 113 -5.02 -3.92 8.54
C THR A 113 -5.24 -4.69 7.24
N ASP A 114 -4.96 -4.08 6.08
CA ASP A 114 -5.15 -4.71 4.76
C ASP A 114 -4.26 -5.94 4.55
N GLU A 115 -3.11 -6.02 5.24
CA GLU A 115 -2.25 -7.21 5.22
C GLU A 115 -2.88 -8.43 5.91
N LEU A 116 -3.82 -8.19 6.81
CA LEU A 116 -4.48 -9.19 7.67
C LEU A 116 -5.88 -9.56 7.21
N LYS A 117 -6.40 -8.85 6.20
CA LYS A 117 -7.76 -9.07 5.68
C LYS A 117 -7.86 -10.36 4.88
N ILE A 118 -8.95 -11.08 5.12
CA ILE A 118 -9.42 -12.19 4.30
C ILE A 118 -10.61 -11.67 3.49
N HIS A 119 -10.49 -11.71 2.18
CA HIS A 119 -11.55 -11.26 1.28
C HIS A 119 -12.47 -12.42 0.88
N PRO A 120 -13.79 -12.19 0.74
CA PRO A 120 -14.77 -13.27 0.43
C PRO A 120 -14.46 -14.01 -0.88
N HIS A 121 -13.92 -13.31 -1.88
CA HIS A 121 -13.63 -13.84 -3.22
C HIS A 121 -12.12 -13.89 -3.51
N ALA A 122 -11.29 -14.01 -2.48
CA ALA A 122 -9.84 -13.93 -2.52
C ALA A 122 -9.20 -14.75 -3.66
N ALA A 123 -9.64 -15.99 -3.85
CA ALA A 123 -9.11 -16.87 -4.90
C ALA A 123 -9.49 -16.39 -6.31
N ALA A 124 -10.74 -15.99 -6.51
CA ALA A 124 -11.22 -15.50 -7.80
C ALA A 124 -10.56 -14.16 -8.18
N ASP A 125 -10.42 -13.26 -7.20
CA ASP A 125 -9.75 -11.98 -7.40
C ASP A 125 -8.26 -12.15 -7.71
N ALA A 126 -7.58 -13.08 -7.05
CA ALA A 126 -6.18 -13.41 -7.33
C ALA A 126 -6.01 -14.05 -8.72
N ASP A 127 -6.89 -14.95 -9.12
CA ASP A 127 -6.86 -15.57 -10.44
C ASP A 127 -7.11 -14.55 -11.55
N ALA A 128 -8.10 -13.66 -11.39
CA ALA A 128 -8.37 -12.58 -12.34
C ALA A 128 -7.14 -11.67 -12.55
N ARG A 129 -6.42 -11.31 -11.48
CA ARG A 129 -5.15 -10.56 -11.58
C ARG A 129 -4.07 -11.36 -12.30
N ALA A 130 -3.93 -12.65 -11.98
CA ALA A 130 -2.93 -13.48 -12.65
C ALA A 130 -3.21 -13.63 -14.15
N GLN A 131 -4.48 -13.75 -14.54
CA GLN A 131 -4.87 -13.76 -15.96
C GLN A 131 -4.56 -12.44 -16.63
N LYS A 132 -4.83 -11.30 -15.99
CA LYS A 132 -4.53 -9.98 -16.52
C LYS A 132 -3.02 -9.77 -16.70
N VAL A 133 -2.19 -10.13 -15.70
CA VAL A 133 -0.72 -10.05 -15.81
C VAL A 133 -0.20 -10.92 -16.94
N ALA A 134 -0.69 -12.15 -17.08
CA ALA A 134 -0.28 -13.05 -18.15
C ALA A 134 -0.66 -12.51 -19.55
N ALA A 135 -1.86 -11.95 -19.70
CA ALA A 135 -2.29 -11.32 -20.95
C ALA A 135 -1.42 -10.08 -21.29
N LEU A 136 -1.07 -9.26 -20.29
CA LEU A 136 -0.16 -8.14 -20.47
C LEU A 136 1.25 -8.59 -20.83
N GLN A 137 1.77 -9.66 -20.19
CA GLN A 137 3.07 -10.25 -20.52
C GLN A 137 3.11 -10.67 -22.00
N GLU A 138 2.08 -11.33 -22.51
CA GLU A 138 2.00 -11.73 -23.91
C GLU A 138 2.03 -10.52 -24.86
N GLN A 139 1.27 -9.45 -24.55
CA GLN A 139 1.24 -8.24 -25.34
C GLN A 139 2.57 -7.48 -25.31
N LEU A 140 3.21 -7.39 -24.13
CA LEU A 140 4.52 -6.76 -23.94
C LEU A 140 5.61 -7.52 -24.69
N SER A 141 5.60 -8.86 -24.63
CA SER A 141 6.55 -9.72 -25.35
C SER A 141 6.50 -9.55 -26.85
N LYS A 142 5.29 -9.35 -27.43
CA LYS A 142 5.14 -9.04 -28.86
C LYS A 142 5.77 -7.70 -29.27
N ARG A 143 6.02 -6.81 -28.28
CA ARG A 143 6.71 -5.51 -28.48
C ARG A 143 8.19 -5.58 -28.09
N GLY A 144 8.72 -6.76 -27.76
CA GLY A 144 10.10 -6.93 -27.29
C GLY A 144 10.34 -6.50 -25.87
N ILE A 145 9.29 -6.21 -25.09
CA ILE A 145 9.39 -5.76 -23.70
C ILE A 145 9.30 -6.99 -22.77
N ARG A 146 10.25 -7.15 -21.86
CA ARG A 146 10.24 -8.19 -20.84
C ARG A 146 9.54 -7.67 -19.59
N LEU A 147 8.62 -8.42 -19.04
CA LEU A 147 7.97 -8.14 -17.77
C LEU A 147 8.62 -8.91 -16.63
N LEU A 148 9.10 -8.21 -15.61
CA LEU A 148 9.53 -8.79 -14.34
C LEU A 148 8.55 -8.37 -13.25
N VAL A 149 7.77 -9.31 -12.75
CA VAL A 149 6.89 -9.09 -11.58
C VAL A 149 7.70 -9.26 -10.31
N VAL A 150 7.66 -8.27 -9.43
CA VAL A 150 8.36 -8.28 -8.13
C VAL A 150 7.33 -8.26 -7.02
N LEU A 151 7.23 -9.35 -6.25
CA LEU A 151 6.31 -9.46 -5.13
C LEU A 151 6.96 -8.97 -3.85
N VAL A 152 6.37 -7.93 -3.26
CA VAL A 152 6.78 -7.42 -1.94
C VAL A 152 5.96 -8.13 -0.87
N PRO A 153 6.58 -8.91 0.03
CA PRO A 153 5.85 -9.61 1.09
C PRO A 153 5.28 -8.64 2.10
N ASP A 154 4.19 -9.03 2.75
CA ASP A 154 3.61 -8.28 3.86
C ASP A 154 4.59 -8.11 5.01
N LYS A 155 4.62 -6.94 5.61
CA LYS A 155 5.33 -6.68 6.85
C LYS A 155 4.91 -7.65 7.97
N SER A 156 3.61 -7.92 8.09
CA SER A 156 3.05 -8.86 9.06
C SER A 156 3.52 -10.31 8.86
N ARG A 157 3.99 -10.67 7.66
CA ARG A 157 4.57 -11.98 7.36
C ARG A 157 6.05 -12.04 7.74
N ILE A 158 6.82 -11.01 7.39
CA ILE A 158 8.28 -10.98 7.61
C ILE A 158 8.62 -10.65 9.07
N ALA A 159 7.99 -9.61 9.63
CA ALA A 159 8.16 -9.20 11.02
C ALA A 159 7.12 -9.86 11.95
N SER A 160 6.78 -11.13 11.71
CA SER A 160 5.70 -11.85 12.42
C SER A 160 5.88 -11.92 13.92
N GLN A 161 7.13 -11.93 14.41
CA GLN A 161 7.46 -11.90 15.85
C GLN A 161 7.02 -10.58 16.52
N GLN A 162 6.78 -9.53 15.74
CA GLN A 162 6.35 -8.22 16.24
C GLN A 162 4.82 -8.06 16.27
N LEU A 163 4.06 -9.08 15.86
CA LEU A 163 2.59 -9.04 15.88
C LEU A 163 2.02 -9.08 17.30
N CYS A 164 2.68 -9.73 18.26
CA CYS A 164 2.22 -9.90 19.65
C CYS A 164 0.77 -10.45 19.72
N ALA A 165 -0.20 -9.62 20.10
CA ALA A 165 -1.60 -10.02 20.22
C ALA A 165 -2.37 -10.00 18.86
N VAL A 166 -1.74 -9.52 17.79
CA VAL A 166 -2.34 -9.51 16.45
C VAL A 166 -2.12 -10.86 15.79
N GLU A 167 -3.19 -11.49 15.34
CA GLU A 167 -3.11 -12.77 14.66
C GLU A 167 -3.18 -12.57 13.13
N ARG A 168 -2.21 -13.16 12.41
CA ARG A 168 -2.26 -13.30 10.95
C ARG A 168 -2.81 -14.68 10.60
N SER A 169 -3.95 -14.70 9.93
CA SER A 169 -4.62 -15.97 9.59
C SER A 169 -3.72 -16.90 8.77
N PRO A 170 -3.71 -18.21 9.08
CA PRO A 170 -3.04 -19.22 8.26
C PRO A 170 -3.51 -19.24 6.79
N LEU A 171 -4.74 -18.80 6.50
CA LEU A 171 -5.27 -18.70 5.14
C LEU A 171 -4.50 -17.73 4.24
N LEU A 172 -3.72 -16.83 4.83
CA LEU A 172 -2.87 -15.88 4.10
C LEU A 172 -1.45 -16.41 3.87
N ALA A 173 -1.10 -17.58 4.41
CA ALA A 173 0.29 -18.05 4.47
C ALA A 173 0.86 -18.35 3.07
N SER A 174 0.07 -18.92 2.17
CA SER A 174 0.53 -19.37 0.84
C SER A 174 0.16 -18.44 -0.31
N ARG A 175 -0.56 -17.32 -0.05
CA ARG A 175 -1.16 -16.50 -1.13
C ARG A 175 -0.13 -16.00 -2.16
N ALA A 176 1.05 -15.58 -1.74
CA ALA A 176 2.09 -15.11 -2.64
C ALA A 176 2.68 -16.26 -3.46
N GLN A 177 3.02 -17.41 -2.82
CA GLN A 177 3.56 -18.57 -3.50
C GLN A 177 2.56 -19.21 -4.46
N ASP A 178 1.25 -19.25 -4.07
CA ASP A 178 0.20 -19.78 -4.94
C ASP A 178 0.08 -18.92 -6.20
N TRP A 179 0.04 -17.60 -6.03
CA TRP A 179 -0.05 -16.64 -7.13
C TRP A 179 1.20 -16.70 -8.03
N GLN A 180 2.39 -16.75 -7.44
CA GLN A 180 3.65 -16.92 -8.16
C GLN A 180 3.61 -18.18 -9.04
N ARG A 181 3.17 -19.33 -8.49
CA ARG A 181 3.05 -20.58 -9.27
C ARG A 181 2.13 -20.43 -10.48
N VAL A 182 0.98 -19.77 -10.30
CA VAL A 182 0.03 -19.53 -11.40
C VAL A 182 0.67 -18.70 -12.50
N LEU A 183 1.40 -17.64 -12.15
CA LEU A 183 2.09 -16.79 -13.13
C LEU A 183 3.23 -17.51 -13.83
N GLN A 184 4.07 -18.23 -13.10
CA GLN A 184 5.19 -19.00 -13.67
C GLN A 184 4.70 -20.07 -14.64
N ALA A 185 3.58 -20.74 -14.34
CA ALA A 185 2.95 -21.70 -15.25
C ALA A 185 2.45 -21.05 -16.57
N LYS A 186 2.26 -19.72 -16.58
CA LYS A 186 1.90 -18.91 -17.76
C LYS A 186 3.12 -18.22 -18.40
N GLY A 187 4.33 -18.57 -17.98
CA GLY A 187 5.57 -18.01 -18.54
C GLY A 187 5.89 -16.58 -18.09
N VAL A 188 5.26 -16.09 -17.03
CA VAL A 188 5.58 -14.78 -16.45
C VAL A 188 6.77 -14.92 -15.51
N GLU A 189 7.74 -14.01 -15.65
CA GLU A 189 8.88 -13.93 -14.76
C GLU A 189 8.49 -13.28 -13.44
N VAL A 190 8.68 -13.99 -12.32
CA VAL A 190 8.27 -13.53 -10.98
C VAL A 190 9.42 -13.69 -10.00
N LEU A 191 9.74 -12.59 -9.29
CA LEU A 191 10.65 -12.55 -8.16
C LEU A 191 9.86 -12.35 -6.86
N ASP A 192 9.80 -13.37 -5.98
CA ASP A 192 9.30 -13.22 -4.61
C ASP A 192 10.44 -12.71 -3.71
N LEU A 193 10.26 -11.54 -3.11
CA LEU A 193 11.23 -10.93 -2.20
C LEU A 193 11.18 -11.51 -0.77
N ALA A 194 10.24 -12.40 -0.46
CA ALA A 194 10.16 -12.99 0.88
C ALA A 194 11.43 -13.74 1.28
N PRO A 195 12.07 -14.58 0.44
CA PRO A 195 13.33 -15.22 0.78
C PRO A 195 14.48 -14.24 1.04
N THR A 196 14.48 -13.09 0.36
CA THR A 196 15.47 -12.01 0.53
C THR A 196 15.28 -11.26 1.84
N LEU A 197 14.03 -11.00 2.25
CA LEU A 197 13.69 -10.19 3.41
C LEU A 197 13.56 -11.03 4.71
N GLN A 198 13.22 -12.31 4.62
CA GLN A 198 13.05 -13.20 5.77
C GLN A 198 14.27 -13.24 6.71
N PRO A 199 15.53 -13.29 6.22
CA PRO A 199 16.72 -13.26 7.07
C PRO A 199 16.88 -11.96 7.87
N LEU A 200 16.32 -10.84 7.41
CA LEU A 200 16.33 -9.56 8.09
C LEU A 200 15.29 -9.49 9.22
N GLY A 201 14.22 -10.30 9.13
CA GLY A 201 13.13 -10.30 10.10
C GLY A 201 12.55 -8.88 10.28
N SER A 202 12.53 -8.41 11.55
CA SER A 202 12.01 -7.07 11.88
C SER A 202 12.79 -5.92 11.23
N ASP A 203 14.07 -6.11 10.92
CA ASP A 203 14.89 -5.04 10.34
C ASP A 203 14.55 -4.76 8.87
N ALA A 204 13.79 -5.65 8.23
CA ALA A 204 13.33 -5.47 6.85
C ALA A 204 12.34 -4.31 6.69
N PHE A 205 11.60 -3.95 7.75
CA PHE A 205 10.53 -2.95 7.71
C PHE A 205 10.68 -1.90 8.79
N LEU A 206 10.15 -0.71 8.54
CA LEU A 206 10.00 0.34 9.53
C LEU A 206 8.87 -0.04 10.53
N ARG A 207 9.01 0.33 11.81
CA ARG A 207 8.07 -0.10 12.86
C ARG A 207 6.70 0.56 12.74
N THR A 208 6.68 1.88 12.49
CA THR A 208 5.46 2.71 12.48
C THR A 208 5.04 3.11 11.06
N ASP A 209 5.68 2.53 10.05
CA ASP A 209 5.44 2.80 8.64
C ASP A 209 5.06 1.50 7.90
N THR A 210 4.33 1.62 6.80
CA THR A 210 3.94 0.48 5.96
C THR A 210 5.13 -0.12 5.22
N HIS A 211 6.15 0.70 4.93
CA HIS A 211 7.20 0.38 3.97
C HIS A 211 8.39 -0.33 4.63
N TRP A 212 9.20 -0.91 3.77
CA TRP A 212 10.52 -1.43 4.15
C TRP A 212 11.43 -0.36 4.75
N SER A 213 12.41 -0.80 5.53
CA SER A 213 13.52 0.03 5.99
C SER A 213 14.50 0.31 4.85
N GLU A 214 15.49 1.18 5.07
CA GLU A 214 16.62 1.36 4.13
C GLU A 214 17.32 0.04 3.81
N VAL A 215 17.53 -0.81 4.82
CA VAL A 215 18.17 -2.13 4.65
C VAL A 215 17.28 -3.08 3.84
N GLY A 216 15.98 -3.09 4.13
CA GLY A 216 15.00 -3.89 3.37
C GLY A 216 14.94 -3.47 1.91
N ALA A 217 14.89 -2.15 1.65
CA ALA A 217 14.89 -1.59 0.30
C ALA A 217 16.18 -1.91 -0.47
N GLU A 218 17.35 -1.75 0.15
CA GLU A 218 18.65 -2.04 -0.45
C GLU A 218 18.78 -3.53 -0.83
N ARG A 219 18.39 -4.45 0.07
CA ARG A 219 18.41 -5.89 -0.20
C ARG A 219 17.44 -6.29 -1.31
N SER A 220 16.25 -5.68 -1.32
CA SER A 220 15.26 -5.88 -2.39
C SER A 220 15.77 -5.38 -3.74
N ALA A 221 16.38 -4.20 -3.78
CA ALA A 221 16.97 -3.62 -4.98
C ALA A 221 18.11 -4.50 -5.55
N ALA A 222 18.98 -5.03 -4.68
CA ALA A 222 20.04 -5.96 -5.08
C ALA A 222 19.46 -7.24 -5.71
N ALA A 223 18.44 -7.85 -5.11
CA ALA A 223 17.79 -9.04 -5.65
C ALA A 223 17.11 -8.78 -7.01
N VAL A 224 16.51 -7.61 -7.19
CA VAL A 224 15.94 -7.19 -8.48
C VAL A 224 17.04 -7.01 -9.53
N ALA A 225 18.16 -6.38 -9.17
CA ALA A 225 19.31 -6.19 -10.05
C ALA A 225 19.92 -7.53 -10.49
N GLU A 226 20.11 -8.49 -9.58
CA GLU A 226 20.56 -9.83 -9.89
C GLU A 226 19.62 -10.55 -10.88
N ARG A 227 18.30 -10.36 -10.71
CA ARG A 227 17.31 -10.93 -11.62
C ARG A 227 17.37 -10.30 -13.00
N ILE A 228 17.53 -8.99 -13.10
CA ILE A 228 17.72 -8.27 -14.38
C ILE A 228 18.99 -8.79 -15.10
N ALA A 229 20.08 -8.95 -14.39
CA ALA A 229 21.31 -9.51 -14.95
C ALA A 229 21.11 -10.94 -15.45
N ALA A 230 20.38 -11.77 -14.71
CA ALA A 230 20.03 -13.14 -15.13
C ALA A 230 19.14 -13.19 -16.39
N LEU A 231 18.39 -12.13 -16.67
CA LEU A 231 17.63 -11.99 -17.93
C LEU A 231 18.53 -11.62 -19.11
N GLY A 232 19.84 -11.36 -18.91
CA GLY A 232 20.79 -11.01 -19.95
C GLY A 232 20.56 -9.61 -20.54
N VAL A 233 20.03 -8.69 -19.76
CA VAL A 233 19.82 -7.30 -20.15
C VAL A 233 20.99 -6.45 -19.68
N SER A 234 21.48 -5.57 -20.56
CA SER A 234 22.48 -4.55 -20.23
C SER A 234 21.79 -3.23 -19.92
N PRO A 235 21.75 -2.80 -18.63
CA PRO A 235 21.06 -1.56 -18.26
C PRO A 235 21.72 -0.31 -18.88
N THR A 236 20.90 0.59 -19.41
CA THR A 236 21.34 1.86 -20.04
C THR A 236 20.47 3.03 -19.55
N PRO A 237 21.01 4.27 -19.57
CA PRO A 237 22.43 4.61 -19.74
C PRO A 237 23.26 4.17 -18.54
N ALA A 238 24.44 3.63 -18.79
CA ALA A 238 25.36 3.22 -17.73
C ALA A 238 25.80 4.41 -16.90
N LYS A 239 25.71 4.29 -15.57
CA LYS A 239 26.03 5.36 -14.61
C LYS A 239 26.79 4.78 -13.41
N GLN A 240 27.57 5.62 -12.77
CA GLN A 240 28.26 5.28 -11.53
C GLN A 240 27.65 6.06 -10.38
N PHE A 241 27.52 5.42 -9.22
CA PHE A 241 26.91 6.01 -8.05
C PHE A 241 27.79 5.82 -6.83
N VAL A 242 27.86 6.86 -6.00
CA VAL A 242 28.48 6.82 -4.67
C VAL A 242 27.38 6.94 -3.61
N ALA A 243 27.57 6.25 -2.50
CA ALA A 243 26.65 6.26 -1.39
C ALA A 243 27.32 6.81 -0.13
N SER A 244 26.57 7.60 0.64
CA SER A 244 26.96 8.06 1.98
C SER A 244 25.74 7.97 2.90
N VAL A 245 25.96 7.60 4.16
CA VAL A 245 24.88 7.45 5.14
C VAL A 245 24.86 8.66 6.05
N THR A 246 23.66 9.24 6.26
CA THR A 246 23.47 10.37 7.18
C THR A 246 23.41 9.90 8.63
N ALA A 247 23.56 10.81 9.58
CA ALA A 247 23.21 10.54 10.96
C ALA A 247 21.69 10.22 11.04
N PRO A 248 21.28 9.33 11.97
CA PRO A 248 19.86 9.03 12.18
C PRO A 248 19.04 10.28 12.47
N GLN A 249 17.88 10.40 11.83
CA GLN A 249 16.94 11.50 12.00
C GLN A 249 15.55 10.94 12.34
N PRO A 250 14.74 11.66 13.13
CA PRO A 250 13.35 11.28 13.37
C PRO A 250 12.57 11.24 12.06
N ARG A 251 11.85 10.14 11.84
CA ARG A 251 10.93 9.96 10.71
C ARG A 251 9.57 9.54 11.22
N PRO A 252 8.51 10.33 11.00
CA PRO A 252 7.15 9.90 11.30
C PRO A 252 6.73 8.79 10.33
N GLY A 253 6.10 7.74 10.87
CA GLY A 253 5.57 6.65 10.06
C GLY A 253 4.22 6.99 9.45
N ASP A 254 3.94 6.48 8.27
CA ASP A 254 2.65 6.67 7.58
C ASP A 254 1.48 6.00 8.31
N LEU A 255 1.73 4.92 9.06
CA LEU A 255 0.71 4.23 9.87
C LEU A 255 0.24 5.10 11.04
N VAL A 256 1.04 6.02 11.56
CA VAL A 256 0.62 7.01 12.58
C VAL A 256 -0.44 7.92 11.99
N ARG A 257 -0.23 8.40 10.75
CA ARG A 257 -1.21 9.22 10.03
C ARG A 257 -2.46 8.41 9.66
N LEU A 258 -2.29 7.15 9.21
CA LEU A 258 -3.41 6.27 8.90
C LEU A 258 -4.27 5.92 10.13
N ALA A 259 -3.66 5.93 11.31
CA ALA A 259 -4.36 5.80 12.59
C ALA A 259 -5.03 7.11 13.04
N GLY A 260 -4.79 8.24 12.35
CA GLY A 260 -5.32 9.56 12.72
C GLY A 260 -4.69 10.13 13.99
N LEU A 261 -3.41 9.85 14.23
CA LEU A 261 -2.69 10.25 15.44
C LEU A 261 -1.60 11.31 15.19
N ASP A 262 -1.33 11.64 13.94
CA ASP A 262 -0.25 12.54 13.51
C ASP A 262 -0.42 14.01 13.93
N TRP A 263 -1.63 14.40 14.32
CA TRP A 263 -1.95 15.73 14.85
C TRP A 263 -1.69 15.88 16.37
N LEU A 264 -1.50 14.74 17.08
CA LEU A 264 -1.17 14.77 18.50
C LEU A 264 0.25 15.31 18.73
N PRO A 265 0.54 15.87 19.93
CA PRO A 265 1.92 16.12 20.35
C PRO A 265 2.76 14.86 20.24
N GLU A 266 4.03 14.98 19.83
CA GLU A 266 4.95 13.84 19.62
C GLU A 266 5.05 12.91 20.83
N SER A 267 4.99 13.47 22.05
CA SER A 267 5.04 12.69 23.30
C SER A 267 3.82 11.78 23.52
N LEU A 268 2.74 11.98 22.78
CA LEU A 268 1.50 11.20 22.85
C LEU A 268 1.30 10.29 21.62
N GLN A 269 2.17 10.42 20.63
CA GLN A 269 2.17 9.56 19.45
C GLN A 269 2.96 8.26 19.69
N PRO A 270 2.80 7.22 18.85
CA PRO A 270 3.78 6.13 18.77
C PRO A 270 5.18 6.70 18.48
N ALA A 271 6.21 6.12 19.13
CA ALA A 271 7.58 6.64 19.02
C ALA A 271 8.06 6.67 17.55
N MET A 272 8.58 7.82 17.11
CA MET A 272 9.11 8.00 15.77
C MET A 272 10.28 7.05 15.47
N GLU A 273 10.42 6.68 14.22
CA GLU A 273 11.59 6.00 13.70
C GLU A 273 12.82 6.91 13.79
N GLN A 274 13.98 6.28 14.00
CA GLN A 274 15.29 6.93 13.84
C GLN A 274 15.92 6.32 12.59
N VAL A 275 15.90 7.05 11.48
CA VAL A 275 16.35 6.55 10.17
C VAL A 275 17.62 7.24 9.74
N ALA A 276 18.66 6.45 9.50
CA ALA A 276 19.86 6.88 8.81
C ALA A 276 19.63 6.73 7.30
N VAL A 277 19.42 7.84 6.62
CA VAL A 277 19.11 7.85 5.18
C VAL A 277 20.39 7.69 4.37
N THR A 278 20.39 6.79 3.40
CA THR A 278 21.46 6.62 2.43
C THR A 278 21.30 7.63 1.30
N GLN A 279 22.22 8.58 1.20
CA GLN A 279 22.30 9.50 0.07
C GLN A 279 23.08 8.85 -1.07
N ILE A 280 22.41 8.61 -2.20
CA ILE A 280 23.02 8.07 -3.41
C ILE A 280 23.12 9.18 -4.43
N LYS A 281 24.34 9.43 -4.92
CA LYS A 281 24.64 10.49 -5.89
C LYS A 281 25.31 9.89 -7.11
N GLU A 282 24.91 10.33 -8.30
CA GLU A 282 25.60 10.02 -9.53
C GLU A 282 26.97 10.70 -9.54
N VAL A 283 27.99 9.94 -9.92
CA VAL A 283 29.33 10.47 -10.14
C VAL A 283 29.34 11.14 -11.51
N GLN A 284 29.51 12.45 -11.54
CA GLN A 284 29.77 13.17 -12.80
C GLN A 284 31.12 12.74 -13.30
N GLY A 285 31.19 11.89 -14.32
CA GLY A 285 32.43 11.37 -14.87
C GLY A 285 32.77 12.04 -16.19
N ALA A 286 34.06 12.13 -16.47
CA ALA A 286 34.64 12.63 -17.72
C ALA A 286 34.29 11.84 -19.00
N VAL A 287 33.28 10.97 -18.93
CA VAL A 287 32.81 10.13 -20.05
C VAL A 287 31.83 10.88 -20.97
N GLU A 288 31.26 12.00 -20.51
CA GLU A 288 30.29 12.77 -21.32
C GLU A 288 30.93 13.53 -22.48
N GLU A 289 32.24 13.87 -22.42
CA GLU A 289 32.92 14.60 -23.52
C GLU A 289 33.40 13.70 -24.67
N ALA A 290 33.54 12.39 -24.47
CA ALA A 290 34.10 11.50 -25.48
C ALA A 290 33.04 10.69 -26.27
N ALA A 291 31.78 10.72 -25.89
CA ALA A 291 30.70 9.89 -26.46
C ALA A 291 29.65 10.66 -27.27
N LEU A 292 29.81 11.96 -27.45
CA LEU A 292 28.93 12.73 -28.36
C LEU A 292 29.35 12.47 -29.80
N GLY A 293 28.97 11.29 -30.32
CA GLY A 293 28.97 11.03 -31.76
C GLY A 293 27.85 11.80 -32.45
N GLU A 294 27.99 12.09 -33.74
CA GLU A 294 26.97 12.77 -34.55
C GLU A 294 25.59 12.05 -34.52
N ASP A 295 25.53 10.79 -34.11
CA ASP A 295 24.28 10.01 -33.97
C ASP A 295 23.49 10.30 -32.68
N ASP A 296 24.07 10.98 -31.68
CA ASP A 296 23.42 11.35 -30.41
C ASP A 296 22.46 12.57 -30.52
N LEU A 297 22.38 13.19 -31.68
CA LEU A 297 21.46 14.32 -31.96
C LEU A 297 19.97 13.92 -31.93
N PHE A 298 19.65 12.62 -31.90
CA PHE A 298 18.29 12.10 -31.90
C PHE A 298 17.81 11.54 -30.54
N GLY A 299 18.60 11.66 -29.46
CA GLY A 299 18.07 11.65 -28.08
C GLY A 299 17.76 10.30 -27.43
N ASP A 300 17.83 9.17 -28.11
CA ASP A 300 17.38 7.86 -27.56
C ASP A 300 18.39 7.16 -26.65
N SER A 301 19.70 7.43 -26.81
CA SER A 301 20.75 6.77 -26.04
C SER A 301 20.82 7.19 -24.55
N GLN A 302 20.17 8.30 -24.19
CA GLN A 302 20.15 8.86 -22.83
C GLN A 302 18.92 8.40 -22.00
N LEU A 303 18.01 7.67 -22.59
CA LEU A 303 16.80 7.22 -21.89
C LEU A 303 16.98 5.84 -21.25
N PRO A 304 16.44 5.63 -20.02
CA PRO A 304 16.52 4.34 -19.34
C PRO A 304 15.81 3.23 -20.13
N ASN A 305 16.49 2.10 -20.35
CA ASN A 305 15.87 0.89 -20.88
C ASN A 305 15.18 0.03 -19.80
N LEU A 306 15.25 0.46 -18.53
CA LEU A 306 14.52 -0.12 -17.41
C LEU A 306 13.45 0.84 -16.92
N ALA A 307 12.25 0.33 -16.66
CA ALA A 307 11.17 1.10 -16.05
C ALA A 307 10.55 0.33 -14.89
N VAL A 308 10.18 1.05 -13.81
CA VAL A 308 9.46 0.50 -12.65
C VAL A 308 8.07 1.10 -12.62
N ILE A 309 7.07 0.25 -12.54
CA ILE A 309 5.70 0.56 -12.11
C ILE A 309 5.42 -0.16 -10.80
N GLY A 310 4.56 0.38 -9.98
CA GLY A 310 4.25 -0.22 -8.68
C GLY A 310 3.61 0.77 -7.74
N THR A 311 3.81 0.53 -6.46
CA THR A 311 3.18 1.28 -5.38
C THR A 311 4.17 2.24 -4.71
N SER A 312 3.76 2.73 -3.54
CA SER A 312 4.62 3.53 -2.68
C SER A 312 5.87 2.79 -2.19
N PHE A 313 5.94 1.46 -2.25
CA PHE A 313 7.18 0.72 -1.94
C PHE A 313 8.33 1.13 -2.86
N SER A 314 8.07 1.28 -4.15
CA SER A 314 9.08 1.75 -5.12
C SER A 314 9.50 3.21 -4.92
N ARG A 315 8.75 3.99 -4.13
CA ARG A 315 9.02 5.41 -3.89
C ARG A 315 9.62 5.70 -2.50
N ASN A 316 9.62 4.71 -1.62
CA ASN A 316 10.06 4.87 -0.24
C ASN A 316 11.41 4.20 0.04
N SER A 317 12.07 4.67 1.10
CA SER A 317 13.32 4.13 1.65
C SER A 317 14.41 3.93 0.60
N ASN A 318 14.52 4.86 -0.34
CA ASN A 318 15.55 4.89 -1.40
C ASN A 318 15.58 3.64 -2.32
N PHE A 319 14.47 2.92 -2.49
CA PHE A 319 14.45 1.72 -3.33
C PHE A 319 14.97 1.97 -4.75
N ILE A 320 14.47 3.01 -5.44
CA ILE A 320 14.94 3.34 -6.81
C ILE A 320 16.41 3.75 -6.83
N PRO A 321 16.89 4.68 -6.00
CA PRO A 321 18.32 4.96 -5.91
C PRO A 321 19.20 3.73 -5.63
N PHE A 322 18.77 2.82 -4.75
CA PHE A 322 19.46 1.56 -4.53
C PHE A 322 19.46 0.66 -5.77
N LEU A 323 18.33 0.58 -6.48
CA LEU A 323 18.23 -0.19 -7.72
C LEU A 323 19.15 0.39 -8.80
N GLU A 324 19.12 1.71 -9.02
CA GLU A 324 20.01 2.39 -9.97
C GLU A 324 21.49 2.11 -9.67
N ARG A 325 21.86 2.18 -8.38
CA ARG A 325 23.24 1.84 -7.96
C ARG A 325 23.58 0.37 -8.21
N ALA A 326 22.64 -0.53 -7.94
CA ALA A 326 22.87 -1.97 -8.08
C ALA A 326 22.96 -2.41 -9.55
N VAL A 327 22.15 -1.82 -10.43
CA VAL A 327 22.21 -2.08 -11.88
C VAL A 327 23.28 -1.25 -12.61
N GLY A 328 23.82 -0.21 -11.97
CA GLY A 328 24.79 0.70 -12.58
C GLY A 328 24.21 1.55 -13.71
N ALA A 329 22.93 1.90 -13.66
CA ALA A 329 22.23 2.64 -14.70
C ALA A 329 21.04 3.41 -14.13
N ARG A 330 20.51 4.37 -14.90
CA ARG A 330 19.26 5.05 -14.57
C ARG A 330 18.06 4.12 -14.78
N VAL A 331 17.01 4.35 -13.97
CA VAL A 331 15.76 3.61 -14.01
C VAL A 331 14.58 4.57 -14.07
N GLY A 332 13.70 4.40 -15.04
CA GLY A 332 12.43 5.16 -15.12
C GLY A 332 11.50 4.76 -13.98
N ASN A 333 11.09 5.70 -13.13
CA ASN A 333 10.17 5.44 -12.02
C ASN A 333 8.78 6.00 -12.31
N PHE A 334 7.82 5.10 -12.51
CA PHE A 334 6.41 5.40 -12.76
C PHE A 334 5.49 4.82 -11.67
N ALA A 335 6.04 4.54 -10.50
CA ALA A 335 5.28 4.07 -9.34
C ALA A 335 4.32 5.15 -8.83
N LYS A 336 3.18 4.73 -8.28
CA LYS A 336 2.09 5.59 -7.81
C LYS A 336 1.72 5.28 -6.37
N ASP A 337 1.80 6.29 -5.50
CA ASP A 337 1.36 6.16 -4.12
C ASP A 337 -0.16 5.88 -4.07
N GLY A 338 -0.55 4.85 -3.31
CA GLY A 338 -1.96 4.43 -3.25
C GLY A 338 -2.51 3.89 -4.56
N GLY A 339 -1.64 3.54 -5.52
CA GLY A 339 -2.03 2.98 -6.81
C GLY A 339 -2.57 1.55 -6.73
N GLU A 340 -2.38 0.88 -5.60
CA GLU A 340 -2.72 -0.52 -5.43
C GLU A 340 -2.18 -1.40 -6.58
N PHE A 341 -2.91 -2.43 -6.98
CA PHE A 341 -2.47 -3.31 -8.06
C PHE A 341 -2.41 -2.61 -9.44
N SER A 342 -3.40 -1.78 -9.78
CA SER A 342 -3.63 -1.33 -11.17
C SER A 342 -3.19 0.10 -11.47
N GLY A 343 -3.14 0.96 -10.46
CA GLY A 343 -3.09 2.42 -10.70
C GLY A 343 -1.85 2.89 -11.45
N ALA A 344 -0.67 2.39 -11.07
CA ALA A 344 0.57 2.73 -11.77
C ALA A 344 0.61 2.17 -13.20
N ALA A 345 0.12 0.93 -13.38
CA ALA A 345 0.08 0.30 -14.70
C ALA A 345 -0.84 1.06 -15.67
N LYS A 346 -2.03 1.46 -15.23
CA LYS A 346 -2.96 2.26 -16.04
C LYS A 346 -2.35 3.59 -16.49
N ASP A 347 -1.77 4.32 -15.53
CA ASP A 347 -1.17 5.63 -15.81
C ASP A 347 0.02 5.48 -16.76
N TYR A 348 0.88 4.49 -16.54
CA TYR A 348 2.08 4.27 -17.34
C TYR A 348 1.75 3.85 -18.77
N PHE A 349 0.90 2.83 -18.98
CA PHE A 349 0.56 2.34 -20.31
C PHE A 349 -0.19 3.37 -21.16
N SER A 350 -0.90 4.31 -20.54
CA SER A 350 -1.54 5.42 -21.26
C SER A 350 -0.59 6.59 -21.54
N SER A 351 0.57 6.64 -20.88
CA SER A 351 1.50 7.78 -20.90
C SER A 351 2.27 7.91 -22.21
N PRO A 352 2.73 9.13 -22.57
CA PRO A 352 3.68 9.33 -23.65
C PRO A 352 5.00 8.58 -23.46
N ALA A 353 5.47 8.45 -22.21
CA ALA A 353 6.71 7.74 -21.89
C ALA A 353 6.68 6.29 -22.38
N PHE A 354 5.59 5.56 -22.12
CA PHE A 354 5.45 4.19 -22.58
C PHE A 354 5.31 4.09 -24.11
N LYS A 355 4.56 5.03 -24.72
CA LYS A 355 4.25 4.99 -26.16
C LYS A 355 5.42 5.37 -27.06
N GLN A 356 6.24 6.34 -26.61
CA GLN A 356 7.33 6.91 -27.40
C GLN A 356 8.67 6.25 -27.08
N THR A 357 8.88 5.87 -25.82
CA THR A 357 10.14 5.34 -25.31
C THR A 357 9.90 4.12 -24.42
N PRO A 358 9.37 3.01 -24.99
CA PRO A 358 9.12 1.80 -24.21
C PRO A 358 10.43 1.22 -23.67
N PRO A 359 10.43 0.64 -22.46
CA PRO A 359 11.60 0.05 -21.87
C PRO A 359 11.91 -1.32 -22.49
N GLU A 360 13.12 -1.83 -22.31
CA GLU A 360 13.45 -3.23 -22.60
C GLU A 360 12.92 -4.16 -21.49
N VAL A 361 13.01 -3.69 -20.22
CA VAL A 361 12.46 -4.41 -19.08
C VAL A 361 11.50 -3.50 -18.31
N LEU A 362 10.29 -3.98 -18.13
CA LEU A 362 9.30 -3.41 -17.24
C LEU A 362 9.28 -4.18 -15.93
N ILE A 363 9.62 -3.54 -14.84
CA ILE A 363 9.58 -4.09 -13.49
C ILE A 363 8.25 -3.66 -12.86
N TRP A 364 7.42 -4.63 -12.47
CA TRP A 364 6.14 -4.36 -11.83
C TRP A 364 6.19 -4.81 -10.36
N GLU A 365 6.35 -3.85 -9.47
CA GLU A 365 6.30 -4.08 -8.03
C GLU A 365 4.85 -4.20 -7.57
N ILE A 366 4.53 -5.31 -6.88
CA ILE A 366 3.19 -5.63 -6.40
C ILE A 366 3.26 -6.10 -4.94
N PRO A 367 2.56 -5.41 -4.00
CA PRO A 367 2.48 -5.86 -2.61
C PRO A 367 1.64 -7.13 -2.47
N GLU A 368 2.08 -8.03 -1.60
CA GLU A 368 1.37 -9.30 -1.32
C GLU A 368 -0.09 -9.07 -0.91
N ARG A 369 -0.39 -8.02 -0.14
CA ARG A 369 -1.75 -7.67 0.31
C ARG A 369 -2.72 -7.38 -0.83
N ASP A 370 -2.22 -6.89 -1.96
CA ASP A 370 -3.07 -6.49 -3.09
C ASP A 370 -3.53 -7.69 -3.94
N LEU A 371 -2.90 -8.86 -3.78
CA LEU A 371 -3.17 -10.03 -4.62
C LEU A 371 -4.60 -10.54 -4.52
N GLN A 372 -5.22 -10.41 -3.35
CA GLN A 372 -6.52 -10.98 -3.03
C GLN A 372 -7.61 -9.94 -2.72
N SER A 373 -7.30 -8.65 -2.79
CA SER A 373 -8.29 -7.59 -2.63
C SER A 373 -9.32 -7.62 -3.77
N PRO A 374 -10.54 -7.07 -3.60
CA PRO A 374 -11.53 -7.04 -4.69
C PRO A 374 -10.94 -6.42 -5.97
N TYR A 375 -11.10 -7.11 -7.11
CA TYR A 375 -10.56 -6.67 -8.39
C TYR A 375 -11.67 -6.30 -9.36
N ARG A 376 -11.72 -5.04 -9.74
CA ARG A 376 -12.71 -4.50 -10.70
C ARG A 376 -12.06 -3.73 -11.85
N ASP A 377 -10.76 -3.61 -11.81
CA ASP A 377 -10.02 -2.76 -12.74
C ASP A 377 -9.61 -3.49 -14.00
N ASP A 378 -9.74 -2.80 -15.12
CA ASP A 378 -9.19 -3.26 -16.39
C ASP A 378 -7.96 -2.44 -16.77
N ILE A 379 -6.81 -3.11 -16.92
CA ILE A 379 -5.54 -2.52 -17.36
C ILE A 379 -5.43 -2.77 -18.85
N MET A 380 -5.23 -1.70 -19.64
CA MET A 380 -5.10 -1.76 -21.09
C MET A 380 -3.78 -1.14 -21.55
N LEU A 381 -3.10 -1.76 -22.51
CA LEU A 381 -1.82 -1.26 -23.02
C LEU A 381 -1.95 0.02 -23.85
N ASP A 382 -3.05 0.22 -24.59
CA ASP A 382 -3.21 1.34 -25.52
C ASP A 382 -4.51 2.12 -25.32
N GLY A 383 -5.21 1.93 -24.18
CA GLY A 383 -6.50 2.58 -23.92
C GLY A 383 -7.63 2.12 -24.86
N GLN A 384 -7.44 1.05 -25.60
CA GLN A 384 -8.49 0.40 -26.39
C GLN A 384 -8.98 -0.87 -25.67
N PRO A 385 -10.29 -1.10 -25.55
CA PRO A 385 -10.83 -2.36 -25.08
C PRO A 385 -10.40 -3.48 -26.04
N GLY A 386 -9.77 -4.52 -25.48
CA GLY A 386 -9.41 -5.75 -26.20
C GLY A 386 -10.63 -6.63 -26.44
#